data_bdec3fdc89caadf61502b5fc68e1d6ac
#
_entry.id   bdec3fdc89caadf61502b5fc68e1d6ac
#
_cell.length_a   1.000
_cell.length_b   1.000
_cell.length_c   1.000
_cell.angle_alpha   90.00
_cell.angle_beta   90.00
_cell.angle_gamma   90.00
#
_symmetry.space_group_name_H-M   'P 1'
#
loop_
_entity.id
_entity.type
_entity.pdbx_description
1 polymer ?
#
loop_
_entity_poly.entity_id
_entity_poly.type
_entity_poly.pdbx_seq_one_letter_code
_entity_poly.pdbx_strand_id
1 'polypeptide(L)'
;DVLYDEEVYGKAAKKKIPDTTAIADHLIEQAKAIYVLKDKAIEKLKQENQFDLYKDVEMPVAKILANMEYQGAKIDKDVLKDLENQFGKEIEVLEKEIHQLANKDFNIASPKQLGEVLFEDLGLPNGKKTKTGYSTSVDILNKLKDIHPIINKVLQYRTLSKLYSTYIIGLQEQIFVDGKIHTIYNQALTQTGRLSSTDPNLQNIPVKTAEGKLIRKAFIPEYDYLVSFDYSQIELRVLAHLANVKSLIKAFNEDKDIHRHT
;
A
#
# COMPACT_ATOMS: atom_id res chain seq x y z
N ASP A 1 13.12 -16.45 -25.81
CA ASP A 1 12.40 -15.45 -25.00
C ASP A 1 11.63 -16.18 -23.90
N VAL A 2 11.83 -15.73 -22.65
CA VAL A 2 11.11 -16.30 -21.49
C VAL A 2 9.79 -15.54 -21.35
N LEU A 3 8.69 -16.27 -21.22
CA LEU A 3 7.37 -15.68 -21.00
C LEU A 3 7.31 -14.97 -19.63
N TYR A 4 6.52 -13.91 -19.53
CA TYR A 4 6.20 -13.29 -18.25
C TYR A 4 5.22 -14.18 -17.46
N ASP A 5 5.26 -14.14 -16.16
CA ASP A 5 4.35 -14.88 -15.27
C ASP A 5 2.88 -14.62 -15.61
N GLU A 6 2.52 -13.38 -15.96
CA GLU A 6 1.17 -13.01 -16.36
C GLU A 6 0.66 -13.73 -17.63
N GLU A 7 1.58 -14.14 -18.51
CA GLU A 7 1.23 -14.89 -19.73
C GLU A 7 0.92 -16.36 -19.41
N VAL A 8 1.53 -16.90 -18.39
CA VAL A 8 1.35 -18.29 -17.93
C VAL A 8 0.20 -18.39 -16.93
N TYR A 9 0.22 -17.58 -15.89
CA TYR A 9 -0.73 -17.64 -14.77
C TYR A 9 -1.94 -16.70 -14.92
N GLY A 10 -1.96 -15.85 -15.94
CA GLY A 10 -3.00 -14.86 -16.12
C GLY A 10 -2.87 -13.65 -15.19
N LYS A 11 -3.72 -12.64 -15.42
CA LYS A 11 -3.68 -11.35 -14.70
C LYS A 11 -5.00 -11.02 -14.03
N ALA A 12 -4.95 -10.50 -12.81
CA ALA A 12 -6.11 -10.05 -12.03
C ALA A 12 -7.25 -11.10 -12.01
N ALA A 13 -8.48 -10.74 -12.35
CA ALA A 13 -9.64 -11.65 -12.39
C ALA A 13 -9.51 -12.84 -13.35
N LYS A 14 -8.50 -12.84 -14.25
CA LYS A 14 -8.22 -13.93 -15.18
C LYS A 14 -7.07 -14.85 -14.72
N LYS A 15 -6.65 -14.74 -13.46
CA LYS A 15 -5.67 -15.66 -12.87
C LYS A 15 -6.18 -17.09 -12.99
N LYS A 16 -5.29 -17.98 -13.38
CA LYS A 16 -5.54 -19.43 -13.54
C LYS A 16 -4.36 -20.20 -12.97
N ILE A 17 -4.60 -21.42 -12.56
CA ILE A 17 -3.54 -22.39 -12.26
C ILE A 17 -3.36 -23.21 -13.55
N PRO A 18 -2.23 -23.09 -14.26
CA PRO A 18 -1.95 -23.89 -15.45
C PRO A 18 -1.77 -25.36 -15.08
N ASP A 19 -1.73 -26.22 -16.08
CA ASP A 19 -1.32 -27.61 -15.84
C ASP A 19 0.15 -27.71 -15.38
N THR A 20 0.48 -28.81 -14.74
CA THR A 20 1.81 -29.02 -14.14
C THR A 20 2.94 -28.95 -15.18
N THR A 21 2.69 -29.35 -16.42
CA THR A 21 3.68 -29.32 -17.51
C THR A 21 3.99 -27.88 -17.89
N ALA A 22 2.97 -27.05 -18.10
CA ALA A 22 3.14 -25.64 -18.41
C ALA A 22 3.88 -24.86 -17.31
N ILE A 23 3.60 -25.19 -16.03
CA ILE A 23 4.32 -24.62 -14.89
C ILE A 23 5.79 -25.08 -14.93
N ALA A 24 6.04 -26.36 -15.11
CA ALA A 24 7.40 -26.92 -15.14
C ALA A 24 8.23 -26.31 -16.27
N ASP A 25 7.68 -26.23 -17.48
CA ASP A 25 8.37 -25.67 -18.64
C ASP A 25 8.70 -24.18 -18.40
N HIS A 26 7.77 -23.40 -17.86
CA HIS A 26 8.01 -22.00 -17.54
C HIS A 26 9.15 -21.84 -16.51
N LEU A 27 9.11 -22.58 -15.41
CA LEU A 27 10.16 -22.54 -14.38
C LEU A 27 11.52 -22.99 -14.92
N ILE A 28 11.57 -24.00 -15.80
CA ILE A 28 12.79 -24.45 -16.44
C ILE A 28 13.38 -23.35 -17.33
N GLU A 29 12.56 -22.69 -18.14
CA GLU A 29 13.03 -21.60 -18.99
C GLU A 29 13.51 -20.39 -18.19
N GLN A 30 12.84 -20.02 -17.09
CA GLN A 30 13.31 -19.00 -16.18
C GLN A 30 14.67 -19.38 -15.56
N ALA A 31 14.80 -20.59 -15.06
CA ALA A 31 16.05 -21.06 -14.46
C ALA A 31 17.22 -21.09 -15.45
N LYS A 32 16.99 -21.53 -16.70
CA LYS A 32 17.99 -21.47 -17.79
C LYS A 32 18.40 -20.04 -18.09
N ALA A 33 17.42 -19.11 -18.18
CA ALA A 33 17.72 -17.71 -18.45
C ALA A 33 18.57 -17.08 -17.35
N ILE A 34 18.26 -17.34 -16.08
CA ILE A 34 19.03 -16.87 -14.93
C ILE A 34 20.45 -17.44 -14.99
N TYR A 35 20.60 -18.73 -15.27
CA TYR A 35 21.91 -19.38 -15.36
C TYR A 35 22.78 -18.77 -16.45
N VAL A 36 22.22 -18.54 -17.64
CA VAL A 36 22.95 -17.97 -18.79
C VAL A 36 23.30 -16.49 -18.56
N LEU A 37 22.43 -15.74 -17.88
CA LEU A 37 22.64 -14.30 -17.66
C LEU A 37 23.54 -14.00 -16.46
N LYS A 38 23.74 -14.93 -15.55
CA LYS A 38 24.43 -14.75 -14.28
C LYS A 38 25.79 -14.05 -14.42
N ASP A 39 26.66 -14.59 -15.25
CA ASP A 39 28.03 -14.08 -15.35
C ASP A 39 28.07 -12.68 -15.97
N LYS A 40 27.23 -12.43 -16.99
CA LYS A 40 27.09 -11.11 -17.61
C LYS A 40 26.53 -10.08 -16.62
N ALA A 41 25.55 -10.47 -15.79
CA ALA A 41 24.98 -9.61 -14.76
C ALA A 41 26.03 -9.25 -13.69
N ILE A 42 26.83 -10.22 -13.24
CA ILE A 42 27.93 -9.99 -12.28
C ILE A 42 28.99 -9.03 -12.88
N GLU A 43 29.39 -9.26 -14.12
CA GLU A 43 30.34 -8.35 -14.81
C GLU A 43 29.80 -6.92 -14.88
N LYS A 44 28.53 -6.76 -15.23
CA LYS A 44 27.90 -5.45 -15.29
C LYS A 44 27.84 -4.78 -13.91
N LEU A 45 27.48 -5.49 -12.86
CA LEU A 45 27.51 -4.98 -11.48
C LEU A 45 28.90 -4.49 -11.08
N LYS A 46 29.96 -5.22 -11.46
CA LYS A 46 31.37 -4.80 -11.21
C LYS A 46 31.72 -3.53 -11.99
N GLN A 47 31.34 -3.43 -13.27
CA GLN A 47 31.58 -2.25 -14.10
C GLN A 47 30.88 -1.00 -13.55
N GLU A 48 29.70 -1.15 -12.98
CA GLU A 48 28.89 -0.08 -12.39
C GLU A 48 29.22 0.19 -10.91
N ASN A 49 30.23 -0.47 -10.32
CA ASN A 49 30.61 -0.37 -8.90
C ASN A 49 29.47 -0.74 -7.92
N GLN A 50 28.59 -1.66 -8.32
CA GLN A 50 27.44 -2.11 -7.50
C GLN A 50 27.60 -3.55 -6.99
N PHE A 51 28.70 -4.22 -7.31
CA PHE A 51 28.89 -5.64 -6.93
C PHE A 51 28.97 -5.83 -5.41
N ASP A 52 29.65 -4.93 -4.70
CA ASP A 52 29.77 -5.02 -3.24
C ASP A 52 28.42 -4.75 -2.57
N LEU A 53 27.64 -3.76 -3.07
CA LEU A 53 26.26 -3.54 -2.63
C LEU A 53 25.42 -4.83 -2.80
N TYR A 54 25.46 -5.43 -3.99
CA TYR A 54 24.75 -6.68 -4.28
C TYR A 54 25.14 -7.80 -3.31
N LYS A 55 26.46 -8.03 -3.15
CA LYS A 55 26.98 -9.17 -2.39
C LYS A 55 26.80 -8.99 -0.89
N ASP A 56 27.13 -7.79 -0.36
CA ASP A 56 27.30 -7.56 1.07
C ASP A 56 26.01 -6.99 1.73
N VAL A 57 25.08 -6.46 0.93
CA VAL A 57 23.81 -5.90 1.42
C VAL A 57 22.62 -6.64 0.82
N GLU A 58 22.43 -6.60 -0.50
CA GLU A 58 21.19 -7.10 -1.13
C GLU A 58 20.98 -8.60 -0.93
N MET A 59 22.01 -9.41 -1.11
CA MET A 59 21.90 -10.86 -0.93
C MET A 59 21.67 -11.30 0.52
N PRO A 60 22.32 -10.72 1.55
CA PRO A 60 21.95 -10.96 2.94
C PRO A 60 20.53 -10.52 3.29
N VAL A 61 20.11 -9.34 2.80
CA VAL A 61 18.74 -8.83 3.00
C VAL A 61 17.71 -9.77 2.37
N ALA A 62 17.96 -10.28 1.15
CA ALA A 62 17.06 -11.23 0.50
C ALA A 62 16.77 -12.47 1.36
N LYS A 63 17.77 -13.01 2.08
CA LYS A 63 17.57 -14.13 3.00
C LYS A 63 16.71 -13.77 4.22
N ILE A 64 16.90 -12.54 4.74
CA ILE A 64 16.09 -12.05 5.86
C ILE A 64 14.64 -11.87 5.41
N LEU A 65 14.42 -11.26 4.24
CA LEU A 65 13.08 -11.06 3.70
C LEU A 65 12.37 -12.39 3.42
N ALA A 66 13.08 -13.38 2.85
CA ALA A 66 12.50 -14.70 2.64
C ALA A 66 12.04 -15.34 3.96
N ASN A 67 12.81 -15.18 5.05
CA ASN A 67 12.40 -15.67 6.37
C ASN A 67 11.19 -14.88 6.91
N MET A 68 11.14 -13.57 6.72
CA MET A 68 10.00 -12.75 7.14
C MET A 68 8.72 -13.14 6.38
N GLU A 69 8.83 -13.36 5.07
CA GLU A 69 7.73 -13.84 4.23
C GLU A 69 7.24 -15.22 4.69
N TYR A 70 8.16 -16.14 4.98
CA TYR A 70 7.83 -17.47 5.46
C TYR A 70 7.19 -17.45 6.84
N GLN A 71 7.68 -16.63 7.77
CA GLN A 71 7.09 -16.49 9.10
C GLN A 71 5.71 -15.85 9.08
N GLY A 72 5.49 -14.89 8.20
CA GLY A 72 4.24 -14.15 8.10
C GLY A 72 3.89 -13.33 9.35
N ALA A 73 2.76 -12.66 9.29
CA ALA A 73 2.20 -11.87 10.37
C ALA A 73 0.89 -12.50 10.87
N LYS A 74 0.83 -12.84 12.16
CA LYS A 74 -0.36 -13.43 12.75
C LYS A 74 -1.50 -12.44 12.83
N ILE A 75 -2.71 -12.90 12.48
CA ILE A 75 -3.89 -12.04 12.44
C ILE A 75 -5.05 -12.65 13.24
N ASP A 76 -5.77 -11.77 13.91
CA ASP A 76 -7.03 -12.11 14.59
C ASP A 76 -8.19 -11.90 13.61
N LYS A 77 -8.78 -13.02 13.16
CA LYS A 77 -9.90 -13.02 12.23
C LYS A 77 -11.18 -12.44 12.84
N ASP A 78 -11.37 -12.61 14.13
CA ASP A 78 -12.59 -12.16 14.80
C ASP A 78 -12.60 -10.64 14.89
N VAL A 79 -11.44 -10.02 15.17
CA VAL A 79 -11.29 -8.56 15.12
C VAL A 79 -11.60 -8.02 13.71
N LEU A 80 -11.12 -8.66 12.65
CA LEU A 80 -11.43 -8.23 11.28
C LEU A 80 -12.92 -8.39 10.97
N LYS A 81 -13.56 -9.45 11.44
CA LYS A 81 -15.00 -9.70 11.23
C LYS A 81 -15.87 -8.69 12.00
N ASP A 82 -15.47 -8.32 13.19
CA ASP A 82 -16.15 -7.27 13.96
C ASP A 82 -16.05 -5.92 13.26
N LEU A 83 -14.87 -5.60 12.73
CA LEU A 83 -14.65 -4.39 11.94
C LEU A 83 -15.41 -4.41 10.60
N GLU A 84 -15.57 -5.56 9.96
CA GLU A 84 -16.41 -5.74 8.78
C GLU A 84 -17.85 -5.34 9.08
N ASN A 85 -18.42 -5.86 10.17
CA ASN A 85 -19.78 -5.55 10.59
C ASN A 85 -19.95 -4.07 10.98
N GLN A 86 -18.96 -3.49 11.67
CA GLN A 86 -19.01 -2.09 12.09
C GLN A 86 -18.92 -1.17 10.88
N PHE A 87 -17.89 -1.30 10.06
CA PHE A 87 -17.64 -0.40 8.93
C PHE A 87 -18.70 -0.58 7.84
N GLY A 88 -19.19 -1.81 7.64
CA GLY A 88 -20.30 -2.06 6.72
C GLY A 88 -21.54 -1.22 7.08
N LYS A 89 -21.96 -1.24 8.36
CA LYS A 89 -23.09 -0.43 8.84
C LYS A 89 -22.84 1.08 8.71
N GLU A 90 -21.63 1.54 9.01
CA GLU A 90 -21.28 2.95 8.87
C GLU A 90 -21.29 3.41 7.40
N ILE A 91 -20.83 2.55 6.48
CA ILE A 91 -20.88 2.80 5.03
C ILE A 91 -22.35 2.89 4.56
N GLU A 92 -23.21 1.97 4.97
CA GLU A 92 -24.64 2.00 4.62
C GLU A 92 -25.34 3.29 5.11
N VAL A 93 -25.00 3.76 6.31
CA VAL A 93 -25.52 5.03 6.83
C VAL A 93 -25.06 6.19 5.98
N LEU A 94 -23.75 6.25 5.66
CA LEU A 94 -23.19 7.30 4.80
C LEU A 94 -23.80 7.31 3.40
N GLU A 95 -24.05 6.13 2.81
CA GLU A 95 -24.71 6.02 1.50
C GLU A 95 -26.10 6.62 1.54
N LYS A 96 -26.92 6.27 2.54
CA LYS A 96 -28.25 6.83 2.70
C LYS A 96 -28.24 8.35 2.88
N GLU A 97 -27.33 8.86 3.72
CA GLU A 97 -27.18 10.31 3.93
C GLU A 97 -26.74 11.04 2.64
N ILE A 98 -25.83 10.45 1.88
CA ILE A 98 -25.35 11.03 0.60
C ILE A 98 -26.49 11.05 -0.42
N HIS A 99 -27.26 9.97 -0.56
CA HIS A 99 -28.41 9.90 -1.46
C HIS A 99 -29.49 10.89 -1.07
N GLN A 100 -29.78 11.06 0.22
CA GLN A 100 -30.70 12.08 0.70
C GLN A 100 -30.25 13.49 0.38
N LEU A 101 -28.97 13.82 0.59
CA LEU A 101 -28.41 15.13 0.27
C LEU A 101 -28.35 15.39 -1.24
N ALA A 102 -28.23 14.36 -2.06
CA ALA A 102 -28.28 14.44 -3.52
C ALA A 102 -29.71 14.42 -4.07
N ASN A 103 -30.70 14.07 -3.25
CA ASN A 103 -32.10 13.80 -3.64
C ASN A 103 -32.23 12.80 -4.80
N LYS A 104 -31.32 11.86 -4.91
CA LYS A 104 -31.35 10.74 -5.87
C LYS A 104 -30.37 9.64 -5.49
N ASP A 105 -30.66 8.43 -5.98
CA ASP A 105 -29.73 7.28 -5.87
C ASP A 105 -28.73 7.31 -7.05
N PHE A 106 -27.47 7.03 -6.73
CA PHE A 106 -26.38 6.91 -7.71
C PHE A 106 -25.22 6.10 -7.13
N ASN A 107 -24.30 5.63 -7.98
CA ASN A 107 -23.10 4.95 -7.51
C ASN A 107 -22.05 5.96 -7.02
N ILE A 108 -21.95 6.11 -5.69
CA ILE A 108 -21.01 7.05 -5.03
C ILE A 108 -19.54 6.69 -5.34
N ALA A 109 -19.24 5.41 -5.54
CA ALA A 109 -17.91 4.94 -5.92
C ALA A 109 -17.53 5.29 -7.37
N SER A 110 -18.50 5.66 -8.22
CA SER A 110 -18.24 6.09 -9.60
C SER A 110 -17.86 7.56 -9.65
N PRO A 111 -16.60 7.92 -10.00
CA PRO A 111 -16.19 9.32 -10.12
C PRO A 111 -17.01 10.12 -11.12
N LYS A 112 -17.50 9.46 -12.17
CA LYS A 112 -18.33 10.07 -13.20
C LYS A 112 -19.69 10.47 -12.64
N GLN A 113 -20.44 9.52 -12.05
CA GLN A 113 -21.76 9.78 -11.47
C GLN A 113 -21.68 10.79 -10.33
N LEU A 114 -20.70 10.65 -9.45
CA LEU A 114 -20.47 11.60 -8.38
C LEU A 114 -20.19 13.01 -8.93
N GLY A 115 -19.38 13.12 -9.98
CA GLY A 115 -19.09 14.41 -10.62
C GLY A 115 -20.33 15.06 -11.22
N GLU A 116 -21.20 14.29 -11.90
CA GLU A 116 -22.48 14.77 -12.42
C GLU A 116 -23.38 15.28 -11.29
N VAL A 117 -23.52 14.49 -10.21
CA VAL A 117 -24.32 14.91 -9.04
C VAL A 117 -23.81 16.19 -8.41
N LEU A 118 -22.50 16.29 -8.16
CA LEU A 118 -21.95 17.47 -7.47
C LEU A 118 -21.99 18.73 -8.31
N PHE A 119 -21.66 18.64 -9.61
CA PHE A 119 -21.42 19.82 -10.44
C PHE A 119 -22.56 20.17 -11.40
N GLU A 120 -23.41 19.19 -11.76
CA GLU A 120 -24.56 19.44 -12.63
C GLU A 120 -25.87 19.50 -11.83
N ASP A 121 -26.17 18.49 -10.99
CA ASP A 121 -27.43 18.45 -10.24
C ASP A 121 -27.44 19.43 -9.07
N LEU A 122 -26.37 19.46 -8.25
CA LEU A 122 -26.25 20.36 -7.10
C LEU A 122 -25.62 21.72 -7.45
N GLY A 123 -25.09 21.89 -8.66
CA GLY A 123 -24.54 23.14 -9.16
C GLY A 123 -23.35 23.68 -8.35
N LEU A 124 -22.55 22.82 -7.72
CA LEU A 124 -21.41 23.24 -6.92
C LEU A 124 -20.33 23.91 -7.78
N PRO A 125 -19.67 24.97 -7.27
CA PRO A 125 -18.67 25.71 -8.04
C PRO A 125 -17.38 24.92 -8.28
N ASN A 126 -16.53 25.45 -9.18
CA ASN A 126 -15.17 24.94 -9.44
C ASN A 126 -15.07 23.52 -9.99
N GLY A 127 -16.10 23.03 -10.68
CA GLY A 127 -16.06 21.75 -11.38
C GLY A 127 -15.00 21.72 -12.49
N LYS A 128 -13.88 21.02 -12.26
CA LYS A 128 -12.83 20.86 -13.27
C LYS A 128 -13.17 19.69 -14.20
N LYS A 129 -13.51 19.98 -15.45
CA LYS A 129 -13.73 18.95 -16.49
C LYS A 129 -12.43 18.28 -16.89
N THR A 130 -12.49 16.96 -17.03
CA THR A 130 -11.43 16.09 -17.57
C THR A 130 -11.98 15.40 -18.83
N LYS A 131 -11.13 14.60 -19.50
CA LYS A 131 -11.58 13.83 -20.68
C LYS A 131 -12.72 12.85 -20.37
N THR A 132 -12.86 12.41 -19.12
CA THR A 132 -13.82 11.38 -18.69
C THR A 132 -14.94 11.91 -17.80
N GLY A 133 -15.08 13.22 -17.63
CA GLY A 133 -16.07 13.85 -16.77
C GLY A 133 -15.45 14.85 -15.79
N TYR A 134 -16.17 15.18 -14.71
CA TYR A 134 -15.65 16.06 -13.68
C TYR A 134 -14.63 15.36 -12.76
N SER A 135 -13.58 16.08 -12.41
CA SER A 135 -12.64 15.59 -11.40
C SER A 135 -13.25 15.67 -10.00
N THR A 136 -13.27 14.55 -9.31
CA THR A 136 -13.70 14.42 -7.91
C THR A 136 -12.52 14.05 -6.99
N SER A 137 -11.31 14.57 -7.30
CA SER A 137 -10.12 14.34 -6.47
C SER A 137 -10.31 14.95 -5.08
N VAL A 138 -9.57 14.41 -4.11
CA VAL A 138 -9.58 14.88 -2.71
C VAL A 138 -9.31 16.39 -2.62
N ASP A 139 -8.38 16.91 -3.43
CA ASP A 139 -8.03 18.32 -3.44
C ASP A 139 -9.19 19.22 -3.89
N ILE A 140 -9.97 18.75 -4.88
CA ILE A 140 -11.16 19.48 -5.36
C ILE A 140 -12.25 19.41 -4.30
N LEU A 141 -12.52 18.23 -3.76
CA LEU A 141 -13.54 18.07 -2.72
C LEU A 141 -13.21 18.87 -1.46
N ASN A 142 -11.95 18.91 -1.05
CA ASN A 142 -11.53 19.69 0.12
C ASN A 142 -11.84 21.19 0.00
N LYS A 143 -11.80 21.75 -1.21
CA LYS A 143 -12.17 23.16 -1.46
C LYS A 143 -13.69 23.43 -1.35
N LEU A 144 -14.49 22.37 -1.36
CA LEU A 144 -15.95 22.44 -1.32
C LEU A 144 -16.55 22.05 0.04
N LYS A 145 -15.72 21.72 1.03
CA LYS A 145 -16.15 21.22 2.35
C LYS A 145 -17.17 22.11 3.06
N ASP A 146 -16.97 23.43 2.95
CA ASP A 146 -17.79 24.42 3.64
C ASP A 146 -18.97 24.90 2.77
N ILE A 147 -19.07 24.42 1.51
CA ILE A 147 -20.09 24.84 0.57
C ILE A 147 -21.33 23.95 0.66
N HIS A 148 -21.13 22.63 0.79
CA HIS A 148 -22.25 21.70 0.86
C HIS A 148 -21.93 20.50 1.76
N PRO A 149 -22.87 20.07 2.64
CA PRO A 149 -22.62 18.99 3.60
C PRO A 149 -22.34 17.63 2.95
N ILE A 150 -22.82 17.38 1.74
CA ILE A 150 -22.56 16.15 0.98
C ILE A 150 -21.05 15.87 0.82
N ILE A 151 -20.24 16.92 0.72
CA ILE A 151 -18.79 16.79 0.46
C ILE A 151 -18.09 16.06 1.61
N ASN A 152 -18.41 16.44 2.85
CA ASN A 152 -17.82 15.77 4.02
C ASN A 152 -18.25 14.30 4.10
N LYS A 153 -19.51 14.00 3.78
CA LYS A 153 -20.02 12.64 3.75
C LYS A 153 -19.35 11.79 2.66
N VAL A 154 -19.17 12.35 1.47
CA VAL A 154 -18.45 11.67 0.37
C VAL A 154 -16.97 11.40 0.72
N LEU A 155 -16.29 12.34 1.37
CA LEU A 155 -14.92 12.13 1.81
C LEU A 155 -14.81 11.03 2.88
N GLN A 156 -15.73 11.02 3.85
CA GLN A 156 -15.83 9.95 4.87
C GLN A 156 -16.12 8.60 4.22
N TYR A 157 -17.13 8.54 3.35
CA TYR A 157 -17.50 7.34 2.60
C TYR A 157 -16.30 6.76 1.84
N ARG A 158 -15.58 7.58 1.07
CA ARG A 158 -14.42 7.13 0.30
C ARG A 158 -13.30 6.59 1.19
N THR A 159 -13.04 7.27 2.31
CA THR A 159 -12.03 6.82 3.26
C THR A 159 -12.41 5.47 3.85
N LEU A 160 -13.64 5.36 4.34
CA LEU A 160 -14.12 4.16 5.01
C LEU A 160 -14.26 2.98 4.04
N SER A 161 -14.82 3.21 2.84
CA SER A 161 -14.98 2.18 1.81
C SER A 161 -13.63 1.63 1.32
N LYS A 162 -12.62 2.51 1.19
CA LYS A 162 -11.26 2.07 0.84
C LYS A 162 -10.66 1.20 1.95
N LEU A 163 -10.79 1.62 3.21
CA LEU A 163 -10.28 0.83 4.35
C LEU A 163 -11.00 -0.51 4.45
N TYR A 164 -12.31 -0.50 4.29
CA TYR A 164 -13.16 -1.69 4.31
C TYR A 164 -12.75 -2.69 3.24
N SER A 165 -12.73 -2.27 1.97
CA SER A 165 -12.43 -3.17 0.86
C SER A 165 -10.98 -3.64 0.85
N THR A 166 -10.01 -2.74 1.10
CA THR A 166 -8.59 -3.07 0.97
C THR A 166 -8.03 -3.80 2.19
N TYR A 167 -8.39 -3.33 3.40
CA TYR A 167 -7.74 -3.82 4.63
C TYR A 167 -8.64 -4.71 5.49
N ILE A 168 -9.96 -4.65 5.37
CA ILE A 168 -10.82 -5.55 6.12
C ILE A 168 -11.13 -6.78 5.28
N ILE A 169 -11.79 -6.61 4.14
CA ILE A 169 -12.11 -7.72 3.24
C ILE A 169 -10.85 -8.30 2.59
N GLY A 170 -10.01 -7.44 2.02
CA GLY A 170 -8.79 -7.88 1.33
C GLY A 170 -7.81 -8.63 2.23
N LEU A 171 -7.65 -8.26 3.51
CA LEU A 171 -6.80 -9.02 4.43
C LEU A 171 -7.44 -10.38 4.80
N GLN A 172 -8.76 -10.43 5.02
CA GLN A 172 -9.43 -11.70 5.32
C GLN A 172 -9.23 -12.74 4.22
N GLU A 173 -9.26 -12.32 2.95
CA GLU A 173 -9.04 -13.18 1.78
C GLU A 173 -7.58 -13.68 1.66
N GLN A 174 -6.64 -12.99 2.31
CA GLN A 174 -5.21 -13.30 2.28
C GLN A 174 -4.72 -14.08 3.51
N ILE A 175 -5.62 -14.48 4.40
CA ILE A 175 -5.24 -15.27 5.58
C ILE A 175 -5.04 -16.72 5.17
N PHE A 176 -3.84 -17.21 5.37
CA PHE A 176 -3.47 -18.59 5.10
C PHE A 176 -4.01 -19.57 6.16
N VAL A 177 -3.85 -20.87 5.90
CA VAL A 177 -4.33 -21.95 6.79
C VAL A 177 -3.69 -21.93 8.17
N ASP A 178 -2.52 -21.34 8.31
CA ASP A 178 -1.81 -21.15 9.58
C ASP A 178 -2.27 -19.94 10.39
N GLY A 179 -3.27 -19.19 9.87
CA GLY A 179 -3.83 -18.00 10.52
C GLY A 179 -2.97 -16.74 10.35
N LYS A 180 -2.06 -16.73 9.39
CA LYS A 180 -1.14 -15.63 9.13
C LYS A 180 -1.35 -15.04 7.74
N ILE A 181 -0.80 -13.84 7.55
CA ILE A 181 -0.67 -13.18 6.25
C ILE A 181 0.81 -13.23 5.86
N HIS A 182 1.08 -13.73 4.67
CA HIS A 182 2.40 -13.80 4.06
C HIS A 182 2.48 -12.81 2.91
N THR A 183 3.01 -11.63 3.19
CA THR A 183 3.27 -10.62 2.15
C THR A 183 4.54 -10.96 1.38
N ILE A 184 4.70 -10.42 0.20
CA ILE A 184 5.91 -10.51 -0.61
C ILE A 184 6.65 -9.18 -0.54
N TYR A 185 7.94 -9.18 -0.22
CA TYR A 185 8.78 -7.99 -0.20
C TYR A 185 9.56 -7.84 -1.50
N ASN A 186 9.31 -6.76 -2.23
CA ASN A 186 10.05 -6.44 -3.46
C ASN A 186 11.25 -5.55 -3.13
N GLN A 187 12.46 -6.08 -3.35
CA GLN A 187 13.71 -5.41 -3.05
C GLN A 187 14.12 -4.40 -4.12
N ALA A 188 13.89 -4.71 -5.39
CA ALA A 188 14.39 -3.95 -6.55
C ALA A 188 13.30 -3.18 -7.31
N LEU A 189 12.15 -2.91 -6.68
CA LEU A 189 11.02 -2.24 -7.35
C LEU A 189 11.10 -0.71 -7.29
N THR A 190 11.52 -0.15 -6.16
CA THR A 190 11.53 1.31 -5.97
C THR A 190 12.85 1.92 -6.44
N GLN A 191 12.79 3.09 -7.07
CA GLN A 191 13.99 3.83 -7.48
C GLN A 191 14.81 4.38 -6.30
N THR A 192 14.21 4.43 -5.11
CA THR A 192 14.83 4.99 -3.90
C THR A 192 15.57 3.96 -3.05
N GLY A 193 15.56 2.68 -3.44
CA GLY A 193 16.12 1.58 -2.65
C GLY A 193 15.25 1.17 -1.45
N ARG A 194 14.03 1.73 -1.29
CA ARG A 194 13.09 1.27 -0.28
C ARG A 194 12.45 -0.05 -0.68
N LEU A 195 12.15 -0.89 0.29
CA LEU A 195 11.32 -2.08 0.08
C LEU A 195 9.88 -1.68 -0.24
N SER A 196 9.20 -2.49 -1.00
CA SER A 196 7.75 -2.46 -1.13
C SER A 196 7.15 -3.81 -0.77
N SER A 197 5.89 -3.81 -0.35
CA SER A 197 5.16 -4.99 0.08
C SER A 197 3.95 -5.18 -0.85
N THR A 198 3.73 -6.42 -1.30
CA THR A 198 2.61 -6.79 -2.18
C THR A 198 1.96 -8.10 -1.74
N ASP A 199 0.75 -8.32 -2.15
CA ASP A 199 -0.05 -9.54 -1.97
C ASP A 199 -0.09 -10.07 -0.52
N PRO A 200 -0.59 -9.27 0.46
CA PRO A 200 -1.11 -7.92 0.37
C PRO A 200 -0.05 -6.84 0.69
N ASN A 201 -0.32 -5.56 0.30
CA ASN A 201 0.53 -4.46 0.72
C ASN A 201 0.25 -4.08 2.18
N LEU A 202 1.14 -4.48 3.10
CA LEU A 202 1.04 -4.19 4.53
C LEU A 202 1.64 -2.83 4.94
N GLN A 203 2.45 -2.21 4.08
CA GLN A 203 3.12 -0.94 4.39
C GLN A 203 2.18 0.28 4.33
N ASN A 204 1.04 0.14 3.65
CA ASN A 204 0.09 1.23 3.46
C ASN A 204 -1.08 1.24 4.47
N ILE A 205 -1.05 0.40 5.50
CA ILE A 205 -2.06 0.42 6.57
C ILE A 205 -1.94 1.74 7.34
N PRO A 206 -3.00 2.57 7.41
CA PRO A 206 -2.92 3.87 8.05
C PRO A 206 -2.51 3.78 9.51
N VAL A 207 -1.63 4.69 9.94
CA VAL A 207 -1.14 4.75 11.33
C VAL A 207 -1.82 5.85 12.14
N LYS A 208 -2.15 6.97 11.46
CA LYS A 208 -2.58 8.20 12.14
C LYS A 208 -4.08 8.27 12.37
N THR A 209 -4.90 7.61 11.54
CA THR A 209 -6.37 7.65 11.67
C THR A 209 -6.87 6.67 12.73
N ALA A 210 -8.04 6.98 13.31
CA ALA A 210 -8.68 6.12 14.30
C ALA A 210 -9.02 4.74 13.71
N GLU A 211 -9.55 4.72 12.50
CA GLU A 211 -9.94 3.53 11.76
C GLU A 211 -8.71 2.65 11.44
N GLY A 212 -7.63 3.27 11.00
CA GLY A 212 -6.36 2.57 10.73
C GLY A 212 -5.79 1.91 11.99
N LYS A 213 -5.91 2.58 13.14
CA LYS A 213 -5.51 2.00 14.43
C LYS A 213 -6.36 0.79 14.82
N LEU A 214 -7.66 0.78 14.49
CA LEU A 214 -8.53 -0.37 14.71
C LEU A 214 -8.09 -1.57 13.86
N ILE A 215 -7.82 -1.35 12.58
CA ILE A 215 -7.33 -2.40 11.67
C ILE A 215 -6.00 -2.98 12.17
N ARG A 216 -5.10 -2.15 12.68
CA ARG A 216 -3.82 -2.61 13.21
C ARG A 216 -3.95 -3.49 14.45
N LYS A 217 -5.03 -3.39 15.22
CA LYS A 217 -5.30 -4.29 16.35
C LYS A 217 -5.54 -5.74 15.93
N ALA A 218 -5.89 -5.98 14.67
CA ALA A 218 -6.02 -7.34 14.15
C ALA A 218 -4.66 -8.04 14.01
N PHE A 219 -3.54 -7.29 13.92
CA PHE A 219 -2.21 -7.87 13.93
C PHE A 219 -1.79 -8.16 15.37
N ILE A 220 -1.69 -9.42 15.70
CA ILE A 220 -1.40 -9.89 17.06
C ILE A 220 -0.03 -10.55 17.13
N PRO A 221 0.63 -10.56 18.30
CA PRO A 221 1.86 -11.28 18.47
C PRO A 221 1.65 -12.79 18.33
N GLU A 222 2.64 -13.50 17.80
CA GLU A 222 2.65 -14.96 17.81
C GLU A 222 3.00 -15.52 19.19
N TYR A 223 3.82 -14.76 19.93
CA TYR A 223 4.22 -15.05 21.31
C TYR A 223 3.65 -13.99 22.25
N ASP A 224 4.43 -13.48 23.18
CA ASP A 224 3.93 -12.56 24.20
C ASP A 224 3.78 -11.10 23.73
N TYR A 225 4.66 -10.64 22.80
CA TYR A 225 4.75 -9.23 22.44
C TYR A 225 5.02 -9.00 20.95
N LEU A 226 4.47 -7.91 20.41
CA LEU A 226 4.96 -7.24 19.21
C LEU A 226 5.94 -6.14 19.64
N VAL A 227 7.16 -6.22 19.12
CA VAL A 227 8.20 -5.23 19.41
C VAL A 227 8.49 -4.45 18.12
N SER A 228 8.46 -3.12 18.21
CA SER A 228 8.77 -2.23 17.10
C SER A 228 10.09 -1.49 17.37
N PHE A 229 10.99 -1.53 16.41
CA PHE A 229 12.20 -0.72 16.39
C PHE A 229 12.18 0.18 15.16
N ASP A 230 12.40 1.46 15.37
CA ASP A 230 12.45 2.44 14.28
C ASP A 230 13.59 3.43 14.50
N TYR A 231 14.30 3.77 13.42
CA TYR A 231 15.33 4.77 13.44
C TYR A 231 14.72 6.18 13.42
N SER A 232 14.89 6.96 14.48
CA SER A 232 14.39 8.32 14.51
C SER A 232 15.06 9.20 13.46
N GLN A 233 14.27 9.68 12.49
CA GLN A 233 14.66 10.66 11.46
C GLN A 233 15.93 10.29 10.69
N ILE A 234 16.10 9.01 10.35
CA ILE A 234 17.34 8.49 9.77
C ILE A 234 17.74 9.22 8.48
N GLU A 235 16.80 9.53 7.60
CA GLU A 235 17.08 10.23 6.34
C GLU A 235 17.65 11.63 6.58
N LEU A 236 17.11 12.37 7.55
CA LEU A 236 17.61 13.70 7.90
C LEU A 236 18.99 13.63 8.58
N ARG A 237 19.26 12.60 9.38
CA ARG A 237 20.57 12.36 9.98
C ARG A 237 21.62 12.05 8.92
N VAL A 238 21.30 11.18 7.97
CA VAL A 238 22.17 10.85 6.84
C VAL A 238 22.40 12.09 5.98
N LEU A 239 21.35 12.86 5.66
CA LEU A 239 21.47 14.11 4.90
C LEU A 239 22.37 15.12 5.62
N ALA A 240 22.17 15.31 6.92
CA ALA A 240 23.00 16.22 7.71
C ALA A 240 24.49 15.85 7.67
N HIS A 241 24.78 14.54 7.73
CA HIS A 241 26.14 14.01 7.67
C HIS A 241 26.75 14.19 6.25
N LEU A 242 26.06 13.72 5.22
CA LEU A 242 26.59 13.76 3.84
C LEU A 242 26.76 15.19 3.31
N ALA A 243 25.80 16.07 3.62
CA ALA A 243 25.86 17.48 3.21
C ALA A 243 26.66 18.35 4.19
N ASN A 244 27.19 17.79 5.29
CA ASN A 244 27.93 18.48 6.36
C ASN A 244 27.22 19.73 6.88
N VAL A 245 25.89 19.62 7.11
CA VAL A 245 25.08 20.74 7.59
C VAL A 245 25.26 20.89 9.10
N LYS A 246 26.18 21.75 9.51
CA LYS A 246 26.62 21.91 10.91
C LYS A 246 25.48 22.20 11.90
N SER A 247 24.47 22.99 11.47
CA SER A 247 23.29 23.29 12.31
C SER A 247 22.45 22.07 12.60
N LEU A 248 22.20 21.21 11.58
CA LEU A 248 21.46 19.96 11.74
C LEU A 248 22.25 18.94 12.59
N ILE A 249 23.57 18.80 12.30
CA ILE A 249 24.44 17.90 13.08
C ILE A 249 24.42 18.30 14.55
N LYS A 250 24.52 19.61 14.85
CA LYS A 250 24.45 20.12 16.22
C LYS A 250 23.09 19.83 16.87
N ALA A 251 21.99 20.08 16.15
CA ALA A 251 20.64 19.83 16.64
C ALA A 251 20.42 18.35 16.97
N PHE A 252 20.89 17.44 16.13
CA PHE A 252 20.82 16.00 16.39
C PHE A 252 21.67 15.55 17.59
N ASN A 253 22.87 16.11 17.76
CA ASN A 253 23.73 15.79 18.91
C ASN A 253 23.17 16.33 20.22
N GLU A 254 22.34 17.37 20.18
CA GLU A 254 21.68 17.98 21.34
C GLU A 254 20.23 17.44 21.54
N ASP A 255 19.83 16.39 20.82
CA ASP A 255 18.48 15.78 20.88
C ASP A 255 17.33 16.79 20.68
N LYS A 256 17.57 17.85 19.90
CA LYS A 256 16.56 18.86 19.59
C LYS A 256 15.58 18.37 18.52
N ASP A 257 14.32 18.77 18.69
CA ASP A 257 13.29 18.56 17.69
C ASP A 257 13.55 19.43 16.44
N ILE A 258 13.98 18.78 15.33
CA ILE A 258 14.36 19.46 14.10
C ILE A 258 13.19 20.18 13.45
N HIS A 259 11.95 19.66 13.61
CA HIS A 259 10.76 20.30 13.06
C HIS A 259 10.41 21.63 13.74
N ARG A 260 10.98 21.91 14.90
CA ARG A 260 10.87 23.20 15.58
C ARG A 260 12.03 24.14 15.27
N HIS A 261 13.07 23.63 14.61
CA HIS A 261 14.32 24.38 14.32
C HIS A 261 14.42 24.85 12.85
N THR A 262 13.57 24.33 11.98
CA THR A 262 13.36 24.80 10.59
C THR A 262 12.16 25.73 10.53
#